data_304dab6660ceb9fd0128cdf715d453f1
#
_entry.id   304dab6660ceb9fd0128cdf715d453f1
#
_cell.length_a   1.000
_cell.length_b   1.000
_cell.length_c   1.000
_cell.angle_alpha   90.00
_cell.angle_beta   90.00
_cell.angle_gamma   90.00
#
_symmetry.space_group_name_H-M   'P 1'
#
loop_
_entity.id
_entity.type
_entity.pdbx_description
1 polymer ?
#
loop_
_entity_poly.entity_id
_entity_poly.type
_entity_poly.pdbx_seq_one_letter_code
_entity_poly.pdbx_strand_id
1 'polypeptide(L)'
;CELSRGLGDVYKRQEYAEIIEIDLNEIKEPLLACPNDPDDIKPLSEVANTKIQEVFIGSCMTNIGHFRAAGTLLQKYKNIKARLWVVPPTKMDEKQLIEEGIYNIFGVSGARTEVPGCSLCMGNQARVLANSTVVSTSTRNFPNRLGDGANVFLASAELSAISAVLGKLPSVDEYHNYVGDINPLSDGIYRY
;
A
#
# COMPACT_ATOMS: atom_id res chain seq x y z
N CYS A 1 -23.31 -17.57 8.31
CA CYS A 1 -23.29 -17.26 9.73
C CYS A 1 -23.27 -18.49 10.65
N GLU A 2 -23.95 -19.57 10.29
CA GLU A 2 -23.92 -20.84 11.06
C GLU A 2 -22.60 -21.59 10.93
N LEU A 3 -21.92 -21.49 9.79
CA LEU A 3 -20.58 -22.06 9.57
C LEU A 3 -19.52 -21.42 10.49
N SER A 4 -19.66 -20.15 10.83
CA SER A 4 -18.75 -19.49 11.77
C SER A 4 -18.94 -19.91 13.21
N ARG A 5 -20.15 -20.34 13.60
CA ARG A 5 -20.41 -20.89 14.94
C ARG A 5 -19.78 -22.28 15.13
N GLY A 6 -19.84 -23.13 14.11
CA GLY A 6 -19.19 -24.43 14.12
C GLY A 6 -17.66 -24.35 14.23
N LEU A 7 -17.06 -23.43 13.49
CA LEU A 7 -15.63 -23.18 13.55
C LEU A 7 -15.22 -22.60 14.92
N GLY A 8 -15.99 -21.68 15.50
CA GLY A 8 -15.72 -21.11 16.81
C GLY A 8 -15.68 -22.18 17.92
N ASP A 9 -16.53 -23.19 17.87
CA ASP A 9 -16.54 -24.30 18.84
C ASP A 9 -15.36 -25.24 18.65
N VAL A 10 -14.88 -25.44 17.44
CA VAL A 10 -13.67 -26.23 17.16
C VAL A 10 -12.44 -25.53 17.72
N TYR A 11 -12.30 -24.23 17.50
CA TYR A 11 -11.17 -23.45 18.00
C TYR A 11 -11.14 -23.36 19.54
N LYS A 12 -12.29 -23.31 20.21
CA LYS A 12 -12.36 -23.29 21.68
C LYS A 12 -11.86 -24.56 22.37
N ARG A 13 -11.75 -25.67 21.66
CA ARG A 13 -11.29 -26.96 22.19
C ARG A 13 -9.84 -27.28 21.86
N GLN A 14 -9.15 -26.38 21.18
CA GLN A 14 -7.74 -26.56 20.84
C GLN A 14 -6.84 -26.04 21.96
N GLU A 15 -5.81 -26.81 22.28
CA GLU A 15 -4.69 -26.33 23.08
C GLU A 15 -3.72 -25.62 22.14
N TYR A 16 -3.42 -24.36 22.43
CA TYR A 16 -2.47 -23.56 21.66
C TYR A 16 -1.06 -23.77 22.22
N ALA A 17 -0.09 -23.95 21.36
CA ALA A 17 1.30 -24.06 21.76
C ALA A 17 1.83 -22.77 22.39
N GLU A 18 1.31 -21.62 21.94
CA GLU A 18 1.69 -20.30 22.44
C GLU A 18 0.56 -19.30 22.17
N ILE A 19 0.45 -18.29 23.01
CA ILE A 19 -0.42 -17.13 22.81
C ILE A 19 0.47 -15.90 22.71
N ILE A 20 0.40 -15.21 21.57
CA ILE A 20 1.13 -13.96 21.32
C ILE A 20 0.13 -12.81 21.41
N GLU A 21 0.33 -11.93 22.40
CA GLU A 21 -0.47 -10.71 22.56
C GLU A 21 0.29 -9.51 21.99
N ILE A 22 -0.34 -8.77 21.08
CA ILE A 22 0.21 -7.56 20.47
C ILE A 22 -0.73 -6.40 20.77
N ASP A 23 -0.27 -5.44 21.57
CA ASP A 23 -1.02 -4.20 21.80
C ASP A 23 -0.76 -3.22 20.64
N LEU A 24 -1.79 -3.05 19.81
CA LEU A 24 -1.72 -2.12 18.66
C LEU A 24 -1.54 -0.67 19.11
N ASN A 25 -1.85 -0.32 20.37
CA ASN A 25 -1.61 1.04 20.88
C ASN A 25 -0.12 1.35 21.07
N GLU A 26 0.74 0.35 21.10
CA GLU A 26 2.20 0.55 21.16
C GLU A 26 2.80 0.93 19.81
N ILE A 27 2.09 0.66 18.69
CA ILE A 27 2.53 1.01 17.34
C ILE A 27 2.19 2.48 17.08
N LYS A 28 3.20 3.34 17.14
CA LYS A 28 3.02 4.81 17.01
C LYS A 28 3.33 5.35 15.63
N GLU A 29 3.95 4.56 14.78
CA GLU A 29 4.34 4.95 13.43
C GLU A 29 4.24 3.76 12.46
N PRO A 30 4.17 4.00 11.13
CA PRO A 30 4.16 2.94 10.16
C PRO A 30 5.40 2.07 10.21
N LEU A 31 5.20 0.78 9.98
CA LEU A 31 6.26 -0.20 9.78
C LEU A 31 6.40 -0.51 8.29
N LEU A 32 7.62 -0.67 7.82
CA LEU A 32 7.94 -1.02 6.44
C LEU A 32 8.84 -2.24 6.40
N ALA A 33 8.64 -3.12 5.41
CA ALA A 33 9.65 -4.11 5.07
C ALA A 33 10.70 -3.45 4.16
N CYS A 34 11.95 -3.57 4.55
CA CYS A 34 13.08 -3.00 3.81
C CYS A 34 13.39 -3.78 2.52
N PRO A 35 14.13 -3.18 1.58
CA PRO A 35 14.41 -3.80 0.29
C PRO A 35 15.08 -5.17 0.39
N ASN A 36 14.59 -6.09 -0.45
CA ASN A 36 15.12 -7.42 -0.68
C ASN A 36 15.00 -8.41 0.50
N ASP A 37 14.42 -7.99 1.62
CA ASP A 37 14.20 -8.84 2.80
C ASP A 37 12.84 -8.51 3.44
N PRO A 38 11.85 -9.42 3.38
CA PRO A 38 10.54 -9.18 4.00
C PRO A 38 10.58 -9.24 5.53
N ASP A 39 11.63 -9.80 6.11
CA ASP A 39 11.81 -9.92 7.55
C ASP A 39 12.57 -8.72 8.17
N ASP A 40 13.24 -7.92 7.35
CA ASP A 40 13.86 -6.65 7.78
C ASP A 40 12.80 -5.56 7.91
N ILE A 41 12.06 -5.60 9.02
CA ILE A 41 11.00 -4.64 9.33
C ILE A 41 11.59 -3.47 10.13
N LYS A 42 11.36 -2.24 9.64
CA LYS A 42 11.79 -1.01 10.30
C LYS A 42 10.63 -0.03 10.48
N PRO A 43 10.66 0.72 11.59
CA PRO A 43 9.77 1.86 11.75
C PRO A 43 10.13 2.97 10.74
N LEU A 44 9.13 3.77 10.38
CA LEU A 44 9.29 4.87 9.42
C LEU A 44 10.40 5.83 9.80
N SER A 45 10.56 6.11 11.09
CA SER A 45 11.60 7.00 11.63
C SER A 45 13.03 6.61 11.22
N GLU A 46 13.32 5.32 11.10
CA GLU A 46 14.66 4.82 10.72
C GLU A 46 14.97 4.97 9.23
N VAL A 47 13.94 4.97 8.38
CA VAL A 47 14.08 5.02 6.91
C VAL A 47 13.59 6.34 6.31
N ALA A 48 13.14 7.28 7.14
CA ALA A 48 12.63 8.57 6.72
C ALA A 48 13.61 9.32 5.80
N ASN A 49 13.05 10.14 4.90
CA ASN A 49 13.79 10.90 3.89
C ASN A 49 14.52 10.09 2.82
N THR A 50 14.40 8.76 2.81
CA THR A 50 14.89 7.94 1.69
C THR A 50 14.21 8.41 0.40
N LYS A 51 15.00 8.74 -0.62
CA LYS A 51 14.50 9.20 -1.92
C LYS A 51 13.76 8.07 -2.63
N ILE A 52 12.55 8.35 -3.09
CA ILE A 52 11.69 7.41 -3.82
C ILE A 52 11.53 7.89 -5.26
N GLN A 53 11.87 7.02 -6.20
CA GLN A 53 11.71 7.30 -7.63
C GLN A 53 10.39 6.79 -8.19
N GLU A 54 9.93 5.63 -7.70
CA GLU A 54 8.69 5.02 -8.16
C GLU A 54 7.85 4.52 -7.00
N VAL A 55 6.55 4.50 -7.21
CA VAL A 55 5.56 3.99 -6.25
C VAL A 55 4.61 3.07 -6.97
N PHE A 56 4.30 1.92 -6.37
CA PHE A 56 3.31 0.98 -6.86
C PHE A 56 2.20 0.76 -5.85
N ILE A 57 0.98 1.14 -6.22
CA ILE A 57 -0.25 0.85 -5.46
C ILE A 57 -1.05 -0.19 -6.21
N GLY A 58 -1.09 -1.40 -5.67
CA GLY A 58 -1.73 -2.54 -6.32
C GLY A 58 -1.31 -3.85 -5.68
N SER A 59 -1.76 -4.89 -6.19
CA SER A 59 -1.59 -6.32 -5.91
C SER A 59 -2.91 -6.98 -5.55
N CYS A 60 -2.95 -8.32 -5.60
CA CYS A 60 -4.14 -9.10 -5.24
C CYS A 60 -4.56 -8.94 -3.76
N MET A 61 -3.71 -8.40 -2.90
CA MET A 61 -3.98 -8.16 -1.47
C MET A 61 -4.38 -6.72 -1.16
N THR A 62 -4.30 -5.81 -2.14
CA THR A 62 -4.68 -4.41 -1.97
C THR A 62 -6.17 -4.26 -2.25
N ASN A 63 -6.98 -4.10 -1.21
CA ASN A 63 -8.42 -3.96 -1.41
C ASN A 63 -8.83 -2.54 -1.82
N ILE A 64 -10.10 -2.38 -2.21
CA ILE A 64 -10.64 -1.15 -2.75
C ILE A 64 -10.52 0.06 -1.80
N GLY A 65 -10.61 -0.16 -0.48
CA GLY A 65 -10.44 0.89 0.53
C GLY A 65 -9.07 1.56 0.46
N HIS A 66 -8.02 0.80 0.19
CA HIS A 66 -6.67 1.36 0.03
C HIS A 66 -6.54 2.25 -1.20
N PHE A 67 -7.22 1.92 -2.30
CA PHE A 67 -7.27 2.80 -3.48
C PHE A 67 -8.05 4.09 -3.21
N ARG A 68 -9.15 4.00 -2.44
CA ARG A 68 -9.90 5.18 -2.02
C ARG A 68 -9.06 6.09 -1.11
N ALA A 69 -8.32 5.52 -0.15
CA ALA A 69 -7.41 6.27 0.71
C ALA A 69 -6.34 7.00 -0.12
N ALA A 70 -5.65 6.28 -1.00
CA ALA A 70 -4.67 6.86 -1.91
C ALA A 70 -5.27 7.94 -2.81
N GLY A 71 -6.45 7.69 -3.40
CA GLY A 71 -7.15 8.67 -4.24
C GLY A 71 -7.52 9.93 -3.48
N THR A 72 -8.02 9.81 -2.24
CA THR A 72 -8.36 10.96 -1.39
C THR A 72 -7.13 11.83 -1.10
N LEU A 73 -6.00 11.23 -0.77
CA LEU A 73 -4.73 11.95 -0.58
C LEU A 73 -4.28 12.66 -1.87
N LEU A 74 -4.30 11.96 -3.00
CA LEU A 74 -3.89 12.51 -4.29
C LEU A 74 -4.83 13.61 -4.82
N GLN A 75 -6.11 13.55 -4.48
CA GLN A 75 -7.06 14.62 -4.82
C GLN A 75 -6.67 15.96 -4.17
N LYS A 76 -6.20 15.90 -2.93
CA LYS A 76 -5.76 17.07 -2.18
C LYS A 76 -4.37 17.55 -2.61
N TYR A 77 -3.46 16.61 -2.85
CA TYR A 77 -2.05 16.88 -3.14
C TYR A 77 -1.70 16.48 -4.58
N LYS A 78 -2.14 17.28 -5.53
CA LYS A 78 -2.15 16.97 -6.98
C LYS A 78 -0.78 16.79 -7.64
N ASN A 79 0.30 17.27 -7.05
CA ASN A 79 1.64 17.23 -7.65
C ASN A 79 2.43 16.05 -7.10
N ILE A 80 2.51 14.96 -7.85
CA ILE A 80 3.38 13.83 -7.53
C ILE A 80 4.79 14.04 -8.04
N LYS A 81 5.79 13.66 -7.24
CA LYS A 81 7.22 13.77 -7.57
C LYS A 81 7.83 12.43 -7.98
N ALA A 82 7.28 11.31 -7.49
CA ALA A 82 7.70 10.00 -7.92
C ALA A 82 6.75 9.46 -8.99
N ARG A 83 7.23 8.57 -9.88
CA ARG A 83 6.36 7.88 -10.84
C ARG A 83 5.41 6.97 -10.08
N LEU A 84 4.11 7.17 -10.27
CA LEU A 84 3.08 6.38 -9.61
C LEU A 84 2.43 5.38 -10.58
N TRP A 85 2.38 4.13 -10.15
CA TRP A 85 1.66 3.04 -10.81
C TRP A 85 0.46 2.64 -9.96
N VAL A 86 -0.70 2.45 -10.58
CA VAL A 86 -1.93 2.03 -9.94
C VAL A 86 -2.51 0.84 -10.68
N VAL A 87 -2.67 -0.28 -9.99
CA VAL A 87 -3.17 -1.54 -10.58
C VAL A 87 -4.16 -2.21 -9.63
N PRO A 88 -5.47 -2.05 -9.84
CA PRO A 88 -6.47 -2.75 -9.04
C PRO A 88 -6.35 -4.27 -9.13
N PRO A 89 -6.76 -5.02 -8.11
CA PRO A 89 -6.67 -6.47 -8.12
C PRO A 89 -7.62 -7.12 -9.13
N THR A 90 -8.80 -6.56 -9.34
CA THR A 90 -9.82 -7.11 -10.22
C THR A 90 -10.46 -6.04 -11.13
N LYS A 91 -11.10 -6.50 -12.22
CA LYS A 91 -11.92 -5.62 -13.06
C LYS A 91 -13.16 -5.08 -12.34
N MET A 92 -13.62 -5.75 -11.29
CA MET A 92 -14.74 -5.27 -10.48
C MET A 92 -14.29 -4.05 -9.68
N ASP A 93 -13.12 -4.13 -9.03
CA ASP A 93 -12.55 -3.00 -8.30
C ASP A 93 -12.27 -1.82 -9.24
N GLU A 94 -11.69 -2.08 -10.43
CA GLU A 94 -11.48 -1.06 -11.44
C GLU A 94 -12.78 -0.35 -11.80
N LYS A 95 -13.82 -1.11 -12.13
CA LYS A 95 -15.13 -0.57 -12.48
C LYS A 95 -15.71 0.30 -11.37
N GLN A 96 -15.67 -0.18 -10.14
CA GLN A 96 -16.18 0.55 -8.99
C GLN A 96 -15.37 1.84 -8.73
N LEU A 97 -14.05 1.80 -8.83
CA LEU A 97 -13.20 2.99 -8.69
C LEU A 97 -13.44 4.01 -9.81
N ILE A 98 -13.81 3.56 -11.02
CA ILE A 98 -14.24 4.43 -12.11
C ILE A 98 -15.59 5.10 -11.77
N GLU A 99 -16.57 4.32 -11.32
CA GLU A 99 -17.90 4.81 -10.94
C GLU A 99 -17.83 5.81 -9.77
N GLU A 100 -16.91 5.60 -8.83
CA GLU A 100 -16.65 6.52 -7.71
C GLU A 100 -15.80 7.75 -8.11
N GLY A 101 -15.29 7.81 -9.34
CA GLY A 101 -14.44 8.91 -9.82
C GLY A 101 -12.98 8.87 -9.35
N ILE A 102 -12.58 7.85 -8.59
CA ILE A 102 -11.22 7.69 -8.05
C ILE A 102 -10.20 7.49 -9.19
N TYR A 103 -10.58 6.78 -10.23
CA TYR A 103 -9.71 6.59 -11.41
C TYR A 103 -9.38 7.90 -12.13
N ASN A 104 -10.32 8.84 -12.16
CA ASN A 104 -10.08 10.17 -12.70
C ASN A 104 -9.04 10.93 -11.86
N ILE A 105 -9.10 10.79 -10.54
CA ILE A 105 -8.12 11.40 -9.62
C ILE A 105 -6.71 10.86 -9.93
N PHE A 106 -6.57 9.55 -10.09
CA PHE A 106 -5.29 8.95 -10.47
C PHE A 106 -4.77 9.49 -11.80
N GLY A 107 -5.62 9.58 -12.82
CA GLY A 107 -5.27 10.14 -14.14
C GLY A 107 -4.82 11.59 -14.05
N VAL A 108 -5.56 12.44 -13.37
CA VAL A 108 -5.21 13.86 -13.17
C VAL A 108 -3.92 14.04 -12.37
N SER A 109 -3.64 13.13 -11.43
CA SER A 109 -2.39 13.13 -10.67
C SER A 109 -1.18 12.63 -11.48
N GLY A 110 -1.39 12.14 -12.72
CA GLY A 110 -0.32 11.61 -13.56
C GLY A 110 0.09 10.17 -13.23
N ALA A 111 -0.76 9.44 -12.51
CA ALA A 111 -0.55 8.02 -12.25
C ALA A 111 -0.70 7.21 -13.54
N ARG A 112 0.15 6.22 -13.70
CA ARG A 112 0.02 5.21 -14.76
C ARG A 112 -0.83 4.06 -14.25
N THR A 113 -1.95 3.82 -14.93
CA THR A 113 -2.82 2.68 -14.65
C THR A 113 -2.49 1.54 -15.59
N GLU A 114 -2.53 0.32 -15.10
CA GLU A 114 -2.30 -0.91 -15.86
C GLU A 114 -3.48 -1.86 -15.71
N VAL A 115 -3.51 -2.89 -16.54
CA VAL A 115 -4.57 -3.90 -16.52
C VAL A 115 -4.68 -4.54 -15.14
N PRO A 116 -5.90 -4.65 -14.58
CA PRO A 116 -6.11 -5.26 -13.27
C PRO A 116 -5.50 -6.64 -13.13
N GLY A 117 -4.92 -6.92 -11.96
CA GLY A 117 -4.30 -8.20 -11.63
C GLY A 117 -2.87 -8.06 -11.10
N CYS A 118 -2.05 -9.09 -11.34
CA CYS A 118 -0.68 -9.18 -10.81
C CYS A 118 0.41 -8.62 -11.74
N SER A 119 0.08 -7.70 -12.65
CA SER A 119 0.99 -7.25 -13.71
C SER A 119 2.35 -6.77 -13.22
N LEU A 120 2.39 -5.62 -12.56
CA LEU A 120 3.63 -5.03 -12.06
C LEU A 120 4.19 -5.79 -10.85
N CYS A 121 3.31 -6.28 -9.97
CA CYS A 121 3.71 -7.03 -8.77
C CYS A 121 4.59 -8.26 -9.08
N MET A 122 4.52 -8.79 -10.29
CA MET A 122 5.34 -9.90 -10.77
C MET A 122 6.36 -9.49 -11.84
N GLY A 123 6.38 -8.23 -12.24
CA GLY A 123 7.25 -7.73 -13.31
C GLY A 123 6.97 -8.32 -14.69
N ASN A 124 5.74 -8.78 -14.95
CA ASN A 124 5.38 -9.48 -16.18
C ASN A 124 4.93 -8.53 -17.30
N GLN A 125 4.02 -7.62 -17.01
CA GLN A 125 3.42 -6.71 -18.02
C GLN A 125 4.11 -5.33 -18.00
N ALA A 126 4.61 -4.93 -16.85
CA ALA A 126 5.36 -3.70 -16.67
C ALA A 126 6.45 -3.91 -15.62
N ARG A 127 7.48 -3.10 -15.68
CA ARG A 127 8.59 -3.09 -14.72
C ARG A 127 8.92 -1.66 -14.32
N VAL A 128 9.38 -1.50 -13.07
CA VAL A 128 9.99 -0.25 -12.62
C VAL A 128 11.36 -0.08 -13.26
N LEU A 129 11.90 1.13 -13.21
CA LEU A 129 13.24 1.40 -13.73
C LEU A 129 14.30 0.58 -12.99
N ALA A 130 15.32 0.14 -13.73
CA ALA A 130 16.44 -0.56 -13.13
C ALA A 130 17.11 0.28 -12.04
N ASN A 131 17.51 -0.38 -10.95
CA ASN A 131 18.14 0.24 -9.78
C ASN A 131 17.32 1.36 -9.11
N SER A 132 16.01 1.44 -9.36
CA SER A 132 15.15 2.43 -8.70
C SER A 132 14.82 2.02 -7.26
N THR A 133 14.60 3.02 -6.40
CA THR A 133 14.02 2.82 -5.08
C THR A 133 12.51 3.02 -5.15
N VAL A 134 11.78 2.00 -4.71
CA VAL A 134 10.33 1.86 -4.90
C VAL A 134 9.64 1.66 -3.56
N VAL A 135 8.48 2.28 -3.38
CA VAL A 135 7.53 1.93 -2.31
C VAL A 135 6.36 1.19 -2.94
N SER A 136 5.98 0.07 -2.37
CA SER A 136 4.98 -0.83 -2.96
C SER A 136 3.99 -1.38 -1.94
N THR A 137 2.73 -1.50 -2.33
CA THR A 137 1.70 -2.24 -1.58
C THR A 137 1.68 -3.73 -1.93
N SER A 138 2.64 -4.22 -2.70
CA SER A 138 2.76 -5.64 -3.00
C SER A 138 3.12 -6.45 -1.74
N THR A 139 2.99 -7.77 -1.81
CA THR A 139 3.21 -8.66 -0.66
C THR A 139 4.62 -9.24 -0.60
N ARG A 140 5.49 -8.91 -1.56
CA ARG A 140 6.83 -9.49 -1.67
C ARG A 140 7.79 -8.49 -2.32
N ASN A 141 9.02 -8.47 -1.83
CA ASN A 141 10.07 -7.56 -2.27
C ASN A 141 11.39 -8.28 -2.62
N PHE A 142 11.30 -9.51 -3.12
CA PHE A 142 12.49 -10.24 -3.56
C PHE A 142 13.32 -9.46 -4.59
N PRO A 143 14.62 -9.66 -4.63
CA PRO A 143 15.49 -9.03 -5.61
C PRO A 143 14.97 -9.20 -7.05
N ASN A 144 15.01 -8.14 -7.82
CA ASN A 144 14.60 -8.09 -9.24
C ASN A 144 13.10 -8.36 -9.51
N ARG A 145 12.25 -8.44 -8.47
CA ARG A 145 10.84 -8.79 -8.67
C ARG A 145 10.05 -7.75 -9.46
N LEU A 146 10.16 -6.47 -9.10
CA LEU A 146 9.48 -5.38 -9.79
C LEU A 146 10.29 -4.80 -10.94
N GLY A 147 11.61 -4.94 -10.89
CA GLY A 147 12.55 -4.44 -11.88
C GLY A 147 13.98 -4.83 -11.53
N ASP A 148 14.87 -4.80 -12.50
CA ASP A 148 16.27 -5.22 -12.33
C ASP A 148 16.99 -4.29 -11.33
N GLY A 149 17.56 -4.86 -10.27
CA GLY A 149 18.25 -4.12 -9.22
C GLY A 149 17.38 -3.15 -8.42
N ALA A 150 16.05 -3.21 -8.54
CA ALA A 150 15.15 -2.33 -7.81
C ALA A 150 15.14 -2.63 -6.32
N ASN A 151 15.24 -1.57 -5.50
CA ASN A 151 15.14 -1.61 -4.05
C ASN A 151 13.69 -1.32 -3.62
N VAL A 152 12.96 -2.35 -3.20
CA VAL A 152 11.52 -2.27 -2.97
C VAL A 152 11.20 -2.32 -1.49
N PHE A 153 10.68 -1.21 -0.96
CA PHE A 153 10.04 -1.15 0.36
C PHE A 153 8.58 -1.63 0.24
N LEU A 154 8.13 -2.46 1.18
CA LEU A 154 6.71 -2.78 1.32
C LEU A 154 6.09 -1.87 2.37
N ALA A 155 4.97 -1.25 2.01
CA ALA A 155 4.30 -0.27 2.86
C ALA A 155 2.78 -0.23 2.60
N SER A 156 2.05 0.49 3.47
CA SER A 156 0.62 0.74 3.28
C SER A 156 0.35 1.63 2.05
N ALA A 157 -0.89 1.64 1.58
CA ALA A 157 -1.30 2.47 0.46
C ALA A 157 -1.22 3.97 0.78
N GLU A 158 -1.53 4.34 2.02
CA GLU A 158 -1.44 5.71 2.53
C GLU A 158 0.01 6.20 2.48
N LEU A 159 0.93 5.43 3.06
CA LEU A 159 2.37 5.77 3.05
C LEU A 159 2.92 5.80 1.62
N SER A 160 2.46 4.88 0.76
CA SER A 160 2.82 4.84 -0.66
C SER A 160 2.36 6.10 -1.39
N ALA A 161 1.10 6.53 -1.19
CA ALA A 161 0.56 7.74 -1.81
C ALA A 161 1.31 9.01 -1.34
N ILE A 162 1.58 9.12 -0.03
CA ILE A 162 2.35 10.23 0.54
C ILE A 162 3.77 10.25 -0.06
N SER A 163 4.40 9.09 -0.17
CA SER A 163 5.73 8.96 -0.77
C SER A 163 5.75 9.38 -2.24
N ALA A 164 4.67 9.11 -2.99
CA ALA A 164 4.52 9.58 -4.38
C ALA A 164 4.47 11.11 -4.45
N VAL A 165 3.72 11.75 -3.55
CA VAL A 165 3.62 13.21 -3.47
C VAL A 165 4.96 13.84 -3.10
N LEU A 166 5.66 13.30 -2.12
CA LEU A 166 6.90 13.87 -1.60
C LEU A 166 8.15 13.50 -2.42
N GLY A 167 8.13 12.38 -3.15
CA GLY A 167 9.31 11.82 -3.81
C GLY A 167 10.34 11.25 -2.84
N LYS A 168 9.92 11.02 -1.60
CA LYS A 168 10.72 10.46 -0.50
C LYS A 168 9.81 9.76 0.50
N LEU A 169 10.35 8.91 1.35
CA LEU A 169 9.66 8.48 2.56
C LEU A 169 9.48 9.69 3.49
N PRO A 170 8.25 9.96 3.98
CA PRO A 170 8.00 11.08 4.89
C PRO A 170 8.72 10.91 6.23
N SER A 171 8.86 12.00 6.99
CA SER A 171 9.06 11.86 8.42
C SER A 171 7.78 11.40 9.11
N VAL A 172 7.87 10.98 10.38
CA VAL A 172 6.70 10.55 11.14
C VAL A 172 5.68 11.68 11.26
N ASP A 173 6.14 12.91 11.52
CA ASP A 173 5.29 14.09 11.63
C ASP A 173 4.64 14.44 10.28
N GLU A 174 5.40 14.39 9.17
CA GLU A 174 4.85 14.57 7.83
C GLU A 174 3.76 13.51 7.57
N TYR A 175 4.02 12.24 7.88
CA TYR A 175 3.06 11.16 7.70
C TYR A 175 1.74 11.43 8.45
N HIS A 176 1.82 11.73 9.74
CA HIS A 176 0.63 12.00 10.55
C HIS A 176 -0.16 13.23 10.07
N ASN A 177 0.52 14.27 9.60
CA ASN A 177 -0.13 15.44 9.02
C ASN A 177 -0.94 15.08 7.77
N TYR A 178 -0.38 14.25 6.87
CA TYR A 178 -1.10 13.80 5.67
C TYR A 178 -2.26 12.86 5.99
N VAL A 179 -2.04 11.86 6.85
CA VAL A 179 -3.06 10.87 7.22
C VAL A 179 -4.17 11.51 8.05
N GLY A 180 -3.89 12.54 8.83
CA GLY A 180 -4.89 13.32 9.54
C GLY A 180 -6.02 13.84 8.66
N ASP A 181 -5.77 14.04 7.37
CA ASP A 181 -6.78 14.46 6.40
C ASP A 181 -7.79 13.38 6.02
N ILE A 182 -7.41 12.10 6.10
CA ILE A 182 -8.27 10.98 5.73
C ILE A 182 -8.93 10.29 6.92
N ASN A 183 -8.36 10.44 8.12
CA ASN A 183 -8.91 9.81 9.33
C ASN A 183 -10.39 10.13 9.58
N PRO A 184 -10.88 11.38 9.42
CA PRO A 184 -12.30 11.69 9.55
C PRO A 184 -13.21 11.05 8.50
N LEU A 185 -12.62 10.56 7.39
CA LEU A 185 -13.32 9.94 6.27
C LEU A 185 -13.22 8.43 6.26
N SER A 186 -12.59 7.83 7.29
CA SER A 186 -12.26 6.40 7.37
C SER A 186 -13.44 5.47 7.10
N ASP A 187 -14.62 5.76 7.66
CA ASP A 187 -15.83 4.94 7.48
C ASP A 187 -16.29 4.87 6.01
N GLY A 188 -16.11 5.96 5.27
CA GLY A 188 -16.42 6.00 3.84
C GLY A 188 -15.36 5.38 2.95
N ILE A 189 -14.09 5.52 3.35
CA ILE A 189 -12.92 5.02 2.61
C ILE A 189 -12.82 3.50 2.72
N TYR A 190 -12.85 2.96 3.94
CA TYR A 190 -12.60 1.54 4.22
C TYR A 190 -13.86 0.68 4.29
N ARG A 191 -14.99 1.16 3.77
CA ARG A 191 -16.19 0.34 3.64
C ARG A 191 -15.97 -0.77 2.59
N TYR A 192 -16.47 -1.95 2.89
CA TYR A 192 -16.43 -3.13 2.05
C TYR A 192 -17.83 -3.46 1.50
#